data_f12d2ca250cc453d0ee091b9e37b24f4
#
_entry.id   f12d2ca250cc453d0ee091b9e37b24f4
#
_cell.length_a   1.000
_cell.length_b   1.000
_cell.length_c   1.000
_cell.angle_alpha   90.00
_cell.angle_beta   90.00
_cell.angle_gamma   90.00
#
_symmetry.space_group_name_H-M   'P 1'
#
loop_
_entity.id
_entity.type
_entity.pdbx_description
1 polymer ?
#
loop_
_entity_poly.entity_id
_entity_poly.type
_entity_poly.pdbx_seq_one_letter_code
_entity_poly.pdbx_strand_id
1 'polypeptide(L)'
;MGSSELLIVLDRDGGAPLQQQVCDQITALVRSGQLRPGDAVPASRNLAQQLDVSRTVVTRAYELLGAHGILTTKRGSGTKIASLAGSTAVPDRAPRQGPSAAFAPQPPRATDGDSALWQPWEPPPTHHPSSALDFRHGTPALADFPVARWRQSLHDAYSRADVSALGYGPAEGSPTLRTEIATLVRQSRALDASSDHIMVTSGATQALDILVRMLVGPGDVVVIEDPSHTVLRQVFGCSEATVVPVPVDEEGLRVGDIDALVRAHGHDPARVKLVYVTPSHQFPTGFIMSEGRRRRLLQWAYEHGATVLEDDYHNEFTFTTERLPALASQRHRGTVAYVGSFSKTLFPALRIGYTVLPPHLVQPFLGIKWITDRLTPTVAQDALADFISTGAYARHISRMTRLYRQRRSRLLEALYECFGAEVRISGEAAGLHVLVTLTGARDVPEDEIARLAAERGVRIYPASGYFVQDPPAEPTFLMGYAALPAPRIAKGVALLAAAVREATRRPEHAGPALTHRTGPKAAP
;
A
#
# COMPACT_ATOMS: atom_id res chain seq x y z
N MET A 1 -22.27 14.43 20.15
CA MET A 1 -22.64 15.77 19.64
C MET A 1 -21.37 16.60 19.72
N GLY A 2 -20.65 16.76 18.59
CA GLY A 2 -19.42 17.50 18.53
C GLY A 2 -19.70 19.00 18.76
N SER A 3 -19.02 19.62 19.70
CA SER A 3 -18.99 21.07 19.82
C SER A 3 -18.18 21.60 18.63
N SER A 4 -18.83 22.31 17.72
CA SER A 4 -18.14 22.99 16.62
C SER A 4 -17.26 24.08 17.23
N GLU A 5 -15.95 23.93 17.17
CA GLU A 5 -15.01 25.00 17.51
C GLU A 5 -15.06 26.06 16.41
N LEU A 6 -15.14 27.34 16.81
CA LEU A 6 -15.09 28.47 15.89
C LEU A 6 -13.68 29.07 15.91
N LEU A 7 -13.06 29.21 14.75
CA LEU A 7 -11.78 29.89 14.60
C LEU A 7 -12.00 31.43 14.64
N ILE A 8 -12.06 32.00 15.85
CA ILE A 8 -12.17 33.42 16.13
C ILE A 8 -10.86 33.88 16.75
N VAL A 9 -10.30 34.97 16.25
CA VAL A 9 -9.08 35.58 16.79
C VAL A 9 -9.42 36.97 17.31
N LEU A 10 -9.15 37.22 18.60
CA LEU A 10 -9.41 38.52 19.22
C LEU A 10 -8.15 39.35 19.28
N ASP A 11 -8.24 40.60 18.85
CA ASP A 11 -7.21 41.62 19.05
C ASP A 11 -7.50 42.35 20.35
N ARG A 12 -6.68 42.08 21.37
CA ARG A 12 -6.83 42.69 22.71
C ARG A 12 -6.30 44.11 22.81
N ASP A 13 -5.38 44.47 21.89
CA ASP A 13 -4.74 45.79 21.83
C ASP A 13 -5.46 46.72 20.84
N GLY A 14 -6.41 46.16 20.07
CA GLY A 14 -7.21 46.91 19.13
C GLY A 14 -8.31 47.74 19.79
N GLY A 15 -8.67 48.89 19.18
CA GLY A 15 -9.64 49.82 19.71
C GLY A 15 -11.11 49.37 19.75
N ALA A 16 -11.45 48.21 19.13
CA ALA A 16 -12.81 47.69 19.11
C ALA A 16 -13.12 46.80 20.31
N PRO A 17 -14.28 46.95 20.97
CA PRO A 17 -14.68 46.09 22.10
C PRO A 17 -14.68 44.60 21.70
N LEU A 18 -14.18 43.72 22.58
CA LEU A 18 -14.06 42.27 22.33
C LEU A 18 -15.39 41.64 21.93
N GLN A 19 -16.53 42.06 22.52
CA GLN A 19 -17.87 41.61 22.12
C GLN A 19 -18.20 41.95 20.67
N GLN A 20 -17.77 43.14 20.20
CA GLN A 20 -18.00 43.58 18.84
C GLN A 20 -17.17 42.73 17.86
N GLN A 21 -15.90 42.44 18.21
CA GLN A 21 -15.03 41.60 17.42
C GLN A 21 -15.63 40.18 17.24
N VAL A 22 -16.22 39.60 18.29
CA VAL A 22 -16.92 38.31 18.21
C VAL A 22 -18.12 38.38 17.26
N CYS A 23 -18.93 39.47 17.37
CA CYS A 23 -20.07 39.70 16.50
C CYS A 23 -19.66 39.80 15.02
N ASP A 24 -18.63 40.61 14.73
CA ASP A 24 -18.18 40.89 13.39
C ASP A 24 -17.62 39.64 12.72
N GLN A 25 -16.81 38.84 13.45
CA GLN A 25 -16.25 37.61 12.90
C GLN A 25 -17.31 36.53 12.66
N ILE A 26 -18.26 36.33 13.59
CA ILE A 26 -19.37 35.38 13.35
C ILE A 26 -20.20 35.85 12.15
N THR A 27 -20.48 37.17 12.05
CA THR A 27 -21.20 37.73 10.89
C THR A 27 -20.44 37.51 9.59
N ALA A 28 -19.12 37.66 9.58
CA ALA A 28 -18.27 37.42 8.44
C ALA A 28 -18.30 35.93 8.01
N LEU A 29 -18.25 35.01 8.99
CA LEU A 29 -18.34 33.55 8.75
C LEU A 29 -19.70 33.15 8.14
N VAL A 30 -20.79 33.82 8.56
CA VAL A 30 -22.13 33.61 7.98
C VAL A 30 -22.20 34.18 6.56
N ARG A 31 -21.69 35.39 6.34
CA ARG A 31 -21.69 36.03 5.00
C ARG A 31 -20.83 35.28 3.99
N SER A 32 -19.71 34.72 4.41
CA SER A 32 -18.83 33.91 3.57
C SER A 32 -19.38 32.49 3.29
N GLY A 33 -20.48 32.10 3.96
CA GLY A 33 -21.08 30.77 3.84
C GLY A 33 -20.31 29.66 4.61
N GLN A 34 -19.32 30.04 5.41
CA GLN A 34 -18.59 29.10 6.29
C GLN A 34 -19.47 28.60 7.44
N LEU A 35 -20.39 29.47 7.93
CA LEU A 35 -21.50 29.09 8.80
C LEU A 35 -22.82 29.19 8.03
N ARG A 36 -23.58 28.11 8.03
CA ARG A 36 -24.83 27.99 7.27
C ARG A 36 -26.05 28.07 8.18
N PRO A 37 -27.21 28.47 7.70
CA PRO A 37 -28.45 28.38 8.46
C PRO A 37 -28.65 26.96 9.03
N GLY A 38 -28.90 26.90 10.34
CA GLY A 38 -29.06 25.63 11.07
C GLY A 38 -27.80 25.10 11.74
N ASP A 39 -26.60 25.59 11.37
CA ASP A 39 -25.36 25.20 12.03
C ASP A 39 -25.36 25.60 13.52
N ALA A 40 -24.88 24.70 14.36
CA ALA A 40 -24.78 24.96 15.80
C ALA A 40 -23.51 25.77 16.09
N VAL A 41 -23.62 26.83 16.89
CA VAL A 41 -22.48 27.55 17.44
C VAL A 41 -22.17 27.06 18.86
N PRO A 42 -20.91 27.14 19.32
CA PRO A 42 -20.55 26.71 20.68
C PRO A 42 -21.42 27.36 21.76
N ALA A 43 -21.66 26.65 22.84
CA ALA A 43 -22.29 27.28 24.00
C ALA A 43 -21.45 28.48 24.52
N SER A 44 -22.08 29.56 24.98
CA SER A 44 -21.37 30.79 25.41
C SER A 44 -20.26 30.52 26.41
N ARG A 45 -20.41 29.51 27.27
CA ARG A 45 -19.37 29.09 28.22
C ARG A 45 -18.15 28.49 27.52
N ASN A 46 -18.38 27.65 26.54
CA ASN A 46 -17.31 26.96 25.80
C ASN A 46 -16.53 27.96 24.92
N LEU A 47 -17.26 28.83 24.21
CA LEU A 47 -16.61 29.86 23.40
C LEU A 47 -15.85 30.86 24.24
N ALA A 48 -16.36 31.26 25.42
CA ALA A 48 -15.67 32.14 26.35
C ALA A 48 -14.36 31.50 26.83
N GLN A 49 -14.37 30.22 27.16
CA GLN A 49 -13.18 29.47 27.54
C GLN A 49 -12.19 29.35 26.37
N GLN A 50 -12.67 29.07 25.15
CA GLN A 50 -11.84 28.97 23.94
C GLN A 50 -11.13 30.30 23.64
N LEU A 51 -11.83 31.44 23.83
CA LEU A 51 -11.30 32.78 23.51
C LEU A 51 -10.59 33.44 24.70
N ASP A 52 -10.55 32.78 25.87
CA ASP A 52 -10.00 33.31 27.10
C ASP A 52 -10.59 34.69 27.45
N VAL A 53 -11.93 34.79 27.43
CA VAL A 53 -12.69 36.00 27.80
C VAL A 53 -13.78 35.70 28.82
N SER A 54 -14.33 36.72 29.45
CA SER A 54 -15.46 36.53 30.35
C SER A 54 -16.69 36.01 29.58
N ARG A 55 -17.47 35.11 30.20
CA ARG A 55 -18.72 34.61 29.63
C ARG A 55 -19.67 35.74 29.23
N THR A 56 -19.65 36.86 29.98
CA THR A 56 -20.49 38.04 29.70
C THR A 56 -20.22 38.62 28.32
N VAL A 57 -18.96 38.67 27.87
CA VAL A 57 -18.57 39.16 26.53
C VAL A 57 -19.25 38.32 25.44
N VAL A 58 -19.15 36.98 25.53
CA VAL A 58 -19.74 36.08 24.53
C VAL A 58 -21.28 36.08 24.60
N THR A 59 -21.86 36.13 25.82
CA THR A 59 -23.32 36.19 26.01
C THR A 59 -23.89 37.43 25.34
N ARG A 60 -23.29 38.61 25.59
CA ARG A 60 -23.71 39.87 24.95
C ARG A 60 -23.54 39.83 23.42
N ALA A 61 -22.45 39.26 22.94
CA ALA A 61 -22.27 39.07 21.49
C ALA A 61 -23.38 38.20 20.89
N TYR A 62 -23.76 37.14 21.57
CA TYR A 62 -24.85 36.26 21.12
C TYR A 62 -26.22 36.92 21.18
N GLU A 63 -26.46 37.76 22.19
CA GLU A 63 -27.68 38.57 22.29
C GLU A 63 -27.79 39.57 21.13
N LEU A 64 -26.70 40.27 20.81
CA LEU A 64 -26.65 41.20 19.68
C LEU A 64 -26.87 40.48 18.34
N LEU A 65 -26.19 39.33 18.12
CA LEU A 65 -26.37 38.52 16.93
C LEU A 65 -27.80 37.94 16.83
N GLY A 66 -28.40 37.63 17.99
CA GLY A 66 -29.81 37.24 18.05
C GLY A 66 -30.76 38.39 17.72
N ALA A 67 -30.52 39.61 18.22
CA ALA A 67 -31.28 40.80 17.87
C ALA A 67 -31.19 41.19 16.40
N HIS A 68 -30.04 40.90 15.76
CA HIS A 68 -29.83 41.08 14.32
C HIS A 68 -30.36 39.91 13.50
N GLY A 69 -30.99 38.90 14.10
CA GLY A 69 -31.55 37.76 13.40
C GLY A 69 -30.52 36.79 12.84
N ILE A 70 -29.24 36.87 13.25
CA ILE A 70 -28.16 35.98 12.78
C ILE A 70 -28.13 34.68 13.59
N LEU A 71 -28.46 34.75 14.89
CA LEU A 71 -28.55 33.61 15.79
C LEU A 71 -29.97 33.35 16.26
N THR A 72 -30.31 32.10 16.49
CA THR A 72 -31.54 31.69 17.18
C THR A 72 -31.19 30.73 18.31
N THR A 73 -31.79 30.93 19.46
CA THR A 73 -31.56 30.09 20.65
C THR A 73 -32.88 29.40 21.04
N LYS A 74 -32.89 28.06 21.10
CA LYS A 74 -34.02 27.29 21.63
C LYS A 74 -33.60 26.58 22.91
N ARG A 75 -34.41 26.69 23.98
CA ARG A 75 -34.20 25.92 25.23
C ARG A 75 -34.06 24.44 24.92
N GLY A 76 -32.96 23.83 25.32
CA GLY A 76 -32.66 22.41 25.13
C GLY A 76 -31.96 22.05 23.84
N SER A 77 -31.95 22.88 22.76
CA SER A 77 -31.31 22.58 21.48
C SER A 77 -30.10 23.45 21.13
N GLY A 78 -29.69 24.34 22.07
CA GLY A 78 -28.52 25.19 21.88
C GLY A 78 -28.77 26.43 21.00
N THR A 79 -27.69 27.12 20.65
CA THR A 79 -27.70 28.32 19.78
C THR A 79 -27.29 27.92 18.38
N LYS A 80 -28.02 28.35 17.35
CA LYS A 80 -27.81 28.02 15.95
C LYS A 80 -27.84 29.26 15.08
N ILE A 81 -27.23 29.21 13.91
CA ILE A 81 -27.40 30.22 12.87
C ILE A 81 -28.87 30.23 12.43
N ALA A 82 -29.47 31.41 12.44
CA ALA A 82 -30.88 31.58 12.07
C ALA A 82 -31.11 31.33 10.57
N SER A 83 -32.24 30.71 10.26
CA SER A 83 -32.75 30.69 8.89
C SER A 83 -33.43 32.05 8.63
N LEU A 84 -32.88 32.87 7.76
CA LEU A 84 -33.50 34.15 7.37
C LEU A 84 -34.83 33.83 6.67
N ALA A 85 -35.94 33.95 7.39
CA ALA A 85 -37.27 33.96 6.80
C ALA A 85 -37.41 35.30 6.03
N GLY A 86 -37.15 35.26 4.71
CA GLY A 86 -37.33 36.44 3.88
C GLY A 86 -36.30 36.63 2.76
N SER A 87 -35.24 35.86 2.69
CA SER A 87 -34.47 35.78 1.46
C SER A 87 -35.17 34.83 0.53
N THR A 88 -35.60 35.32 -0.64
CA THR A 88 -36.12 34.54 -1.76
C THR A 88 -35.27 33.27 -1.88
N ALA A 89 -35.94 32.14 -1.72
CA ALA A 89 -35.33 30.84 -1.84
C ALA A 89 -34.46 30.82 -3.12
N VAL A 90 -33.15 30.77 -2.90
CA VAL A 90 -32.28 30.22 -3.93
C VAL A 90 -32.79 28.79 -4.11
N PRO A 91 -33.29 28.40 -5.29
CA PRO A 91 -33.88 27.09 -5.48
C PRO A 91 -32.87 26.07 -4.99
N ASP A 92 -33.38 25.08 -4.27
CA ASP A 92 -32.69 23.91 -3.79
C ASP A 92 -31.84 23.36 -4.95
N ARG A 93 -30.59 23.81 -5.01
CA ARG A 93 -29.67 23.29 -6.01
C ARG A 93 -29.44 21.85 -5.59
N ALA A 94 -29.87 20.94 -6.43
CA ALA A 94 -29.43 19.57 -6.50
C ALA A 94 -27.97 19.44 -6.00
N PRO A 95 -27.59 18.36 -5.29
CA PRO A 95 -26.28 18.22 -4.71
C PRO A 95 -25.24 18.70 -5.72
N ARG A 96 -24.51 19.76 -5.33
CA ARG A 96 -23.51 20.35 -6.21
C ARG A 96 -22.61 19.20 -6.63
N GLN A 97 -22.71 18.85 -7.90
CA GLN A 97 -21.62 18.20 -8.61
C GLN A 97 -20.35 18.89 -8.16
N GLY A 98 -19.32 18.12 -7.83
CA GLY A 98 -18.05 18.61 -7.31
C GLY A 98 -17.47 19.79 -8.07
N PRO A 99 -16.38 20.40 -7.65
CA PRO A 99 -15.89 21.70 -8.07
C PRO A 99 -16.11 21.89 -9.56
N SER A 100 -16.76 23.03 -9.89
CA SER A 100 -17.13 23.42 -11.27
C SER A 100 -16.09 22.92 -12.26
N ALA A 101 -16.51 22.21 -13.29
CA ALA A 101 -15.65 21.70 -14.36
C ALA A 101 -14.73 22.78 -14.99
N ALA A 102 -14.98 24.07 -14.69
CA ALA A 102 -14.14 25.19 -15.09
C ALA A 102 -12.82 25.29 -14.31
N PHE A 103 -12.68 24.61 -13.14
CA PHE A 103 -11.46 24.56 -12.33
C PHE A 103 -10.90 23.15 -12.17
N ALA A 104 -11.49 22.14 -12.81
CA ALA A 104 -10.77 20.89 -12.96
C ALA A 104 -9.55 21.21 -13.82
N PRO A 105 -8.30 20.96 -13.34
CA PRO A 105 -7.16 21.02 -14.22
C PRO A 105 -7.49 20.08 -15.38
N GLN A 106 -7.54 20.63 -16.59
CA GLN A 106 -7.62 19.78 -17.77
C GLN A 106 -6.40 18.86 -17.67
N PRO A 107 -6.57 17.54 -17.75
CA PRO A 107 -5.41 16.67 -17.85
C PRO A 107 -4.54 17.25 -18.97
N PRO A 108 -3.21 17.31 -18.81
CA PRO A 108 -2.34 17.75 -19.89
C PRO A 108 -2.82 17.03 -21.14
N ARG A 109 -3.13 17.79 -22.21
CA ARG A 109 -3.55 17.19 -23.48
C ARG A 109 -2.51 16.14 -23.79
N ALA A 110 -2.95 14.88 -23.89
CA ALA A 110 -2.12 13.83 -24.43
C ALA A 110 -1.60 14.40 -25.76
N THR A 111 -0.32 14.72 -25.82
CA THR A 111 0.36 14.93 -27.09
C THR A 111 0.19 13.60 -27.81
N ASP A 112 -0.18 13.63 -29.10
CA ASP A 112 -0.44 12.46 -29.96
C ASP A 112 0.79 11.50 -30.04
N GLY A 113 1.06 10.84 -28.99
CA GLY A 113 2.05 9.81 -28.82
C GLY A 113 1.71 9.10 -27.53
N ASP A 114 1.44 7.82 -27.59
CA ASP A 114 1.01 6.89 -26.55
C ASP A 114 1.78 6.99 -25.21
N SER A 115 1.87 8.14 -24.60
CA SER A 115 2.30 8.26 -23.21
C SER A 115 1.11 7.91 -22.32
N ALA A 116 0.82 6.63 -22.20
CA ALA A 116 -0.09 6.05 -21.21
C ALA A 116 0.44 6.24 -19.77
N LEU A 117 0.97 7.43 -19.45
CA LEU A 117 1.45 7.81 -18.13
C LEU A 117 0.32 7.89 -17.08
N TRP A 118 -0.94 7.86 -17.54
CA TRP A 118 -2.10 7.88 -16.67
C TRP A 118 -3.19 6.95 -17.21
N GLN A 119 -3.11 5.68 -16.90
CA GLN A 119 -4.32 4.85 -16.91
C GLN A 119 -5.02 5.04 -15.56
N PRO A 120 -6.34 5.32 -15.55
CA PRO A 120 -7.11 5.35 -14.32
C PRO A 120 -6.90 4.01 -13.59
N TRP A 121 -6.19 4.04 -12.47
CA TRP A 121 -6.04 2.86 -11.63
C TRP A 121 -7.05 2.95 -10.50
N GLU A 122 -7.95 2.00 -10.45
CA GLU A 122 -8.80 1.81 -9.29
C GLU A 122 -8.08 0.93 -8.28
N PRO A 123 -7.81 1.45 -7.06
CA PRO A 123 -7.25 0.62 -6.01
C PRO A 123 -8.19 -0.55 -5.74
N PRO A 124 -7.66 -1.76 -5.49
CA PRO A 124 -8.52 -2.89 -5.14
C PRO A 124 -9.40 -2.53 -3.95
N PRO A 125 -10.68 -2.89 -3.95
CA PRO A 125 -11.61 -2.52 -2.90
C PRO A 125 -11.08 -2.92 -1.53
N THR A 126 -10.96 -1.93 -0.62
CA THR A 126 -10.36 -2.11 0.70
C THR A 126 -11.30 -2.74 1.71
N HIS A 127 -12.61 -2.68 1.45
CA HIS A 127 -13.64 -3.26 2.31
C HIS A 127 -14.45 -4.32 1.58
N HIS A 128 -14.45 -5.52 2.14
CA HIS A 128 -15.30 -6.61 1.71
C HIS A 128 -16.26 -7.00 2.84
N PRO A 129 -17.44 -7.56 2.52
CA PRO A 129 -18.35 -8.06 3.54
C PRO A 129 -17.59 -8.99 4.49
N SER A 130 -17.71 -8.77 5.79
CA SER A 130 -17.04 -9.55 6.85
C SER A 130 -17.37 -11.04 6.85
N SER A 131 -18.41 -11.43 6.09
CA SER A 131 -18.89 -12.81 5.96
C SER A 131 -18.12 -13.64 4.92
N ALA A 132 -17.39 -13.04 3.97
CA ALA A 132 -16.67 -13.77 2.93
C ALA A 132 -15.48 -14.55 3.48
N LEU A 133 -15.23 -15.73 2.90
CA LEU A 133 -14.00 -16.49 3.11
C LEU A 133 -12.96 -15.97 2.12
N ASP A 134 -12.21 -14.95 2.53
CA ASP A 134 -11.34 -14.18 1.67
C ASP A 134 -9.89 -14.70 1.75
N PHE A 135 -9.41 -15.36 0.69
CA PHE A 135 -8.03 -15.82 0.53
C PHE A 135 -7.09 -14.72 0.02
N ARG A 136 -7.28 -13.49 0.50
CA ARG A 136 -6.44 -12.36 0.09
C ARG A 136 -4.99 -12.60 0.50
N HIS A 137 -4.10 -12.50 -0.48
CA HIS A 137 -2.66 -12.56 -0.25
C HIS A 137 -2.12 -11.28 0.40
N GLY A 138 -0.97 -11.39 1.05
CA GLY A 138 -0.25 -10.25 1.62
C GLY A 138 -0.91 -9.59 2.82
N THR A 139 -2.02 -10.12 3.36
CA THR A 139 -2.68 -9.61 4.56
C THR A 139 -2.27 -10.47 5.76
N PRO A 140 -1.57 -9.91 6.76
CA PRO A 140 -1.23 -10.65 7.98
C PRO A 140 -2.46 -10.88 8.86
N ALA A 141 -2.34 -11.75 9.86
CA ALA A 141 -3.39 -12.03 10.83
C ALA A 141 -3.54 -10.89 11.85
N LEU A 142 -4.21 -9.82 11.45
CA LEU A 142 -4.37 -8.59 12.25
C LEU A 142 -5.06 -8.85 13.60
N ALA A 143 -6.00 -9.79 13.67
CA ALA A 143 -6.66 -10.17 14.91
C ALA A 143 -5.71 -10.78 15.95
N ASP A 144 -4.60 -11.33 15.50
CA ASP A 144 -3.58 -11.95 16.35
C ASP A 144 -2.42 -11.00 16.70
N PHE A 145 -2.49 -9.73 16.25
CA PHE A 145 -1.49 -8.72 16.57
C PHE A 145 -1.55 -8.32 18.06
N PRO A 146 -0.42 -8.18 18.78
CA PRO A 146 -0.40 -7.85 20.21
C PRO A 146 -0.65 -6.35 20.45
N VAL A 147 -1.87 -5.88 20.17
CA VAL A 147 -2.28 -4.47 20.24
C VAL A 147 -1.95 -3.83 21.60
N ALA A 148 -2.15 -4.56 22.71
CA ALA A 148 -1.87 -4.04 24.05
C ALA A 148 -0.38 -3.70 24.23
N ARG A 149 0.52 -4.60 23.78
CA ARG A 149 1.97 -4.36 23.85
C ARG A 149 2.40 -3.23 22.92
N TRP A 150 1.81 -3.15 21.71
CA TRP A 150 2.07 -2.04 20.78
C TRP A 150 1.63 -0.70 21.38
N ARG A 151 0.45 -0.66 22.01
CA ARG A 151 -0.05 0.55 22.70
C ARG A 151 0.91 0.99 23.80
N GLN A 152 1.50 0.04 24.54
CA GLN A 152 2.52 0.36 25.54
C GLN A 152 3.76 0.98 24.90
N SER A 153 4.29 0.42 23.82
CA SER A 153 5.43 0.99 23.10
C SER A 153 5.14 2.41 22.58
N LEU A 154 3.93 2.66 22.07
CA LEU A 154 3.51 4.02 21.68
C LEU A 154 3.44 4.98 22.86
N HIS A 155 2.86 4.54 23.98
CA HIS A 155 2.79 5.35 25.20
C HIS A 155 4.20 5.71 25.71
N ASP A 156 5.10 4.73 25.73
CA ASP A 156 6.48 4.94 26.19
C ASP A 156 7.25 5.88 25.25
N ALA A 157 7.04 5.76 23.94
CA ALA A 157 7.63 6.66 22.96
C ALA A 157 7.16 8.11 23.16
N TYR A 158 5.85 8.35 23.32
CA TYR A 158 5.31 9.68 23.60
C TYR A 158 5.77 10.22 24.95
N SER A 159 5.84 9.39 25.99
CA SER A 159 6.25 9.82 27.33
C SER A 159 7.72 10.22 27.42
N ARG A 160 8.56 9.67 26.55
CA ARG A 160 9.99 10.01 26.43
C ARG A 160 10.27 11.15 25.47
N ALA A 161 9.29 11.49 24.61
CA ALA A 161 9.43 12.56 23.65
C ALA A 161 9.53 13.92 24.37
N ASP A 162 10.58 14.65 24.09
CA ASP A 162 10.73 16.04 24.48
C ASP A 162 10.20 17.00 23.37
N VAL A 163 10.28 18.30 23.60
CA VAL A 163 9.82 19.31 22.64
C VAL A 163 10.57 19.20 21.30
N SER A 164 11.83 18.75 21.31
CA SER A 164 12.63 18.59 20.09
C SER A 164 12.10 17.49 19.19
N ALA A 165 11.49 16.44 19.76
CA ALA A 165 10.84 15.36 19.02
C ALA A 165 9.58 15.80 18.24
N LEU A 166 9.04 16.99 18.57
CA LEU A 166 7.92 17.60 17.82
C LEU A 166 8.39 18.40 16.59
N GLY A 167 9.69 18.61 16.46
CA GLY A 167 10.31 19.26 15.30
C GLY A 167 10.57 18.32 14.13
N TYR A 168 11.22 18.85 13.10
CA TYR A 168 11.72 18.03 12.00
C TYR A 168 12.89 17.15 12.50
N GLY A 169 12.68 15.84 12.50
CA GLY A 169 13.73 14.86 12.76
C GLY A 169 14.62 14.59 11.53
N PRO A 170 15.57 13.66 11.66
CA PRO A 170 16.44 13.27 10.55
C PRO A 170 15.65 12.59 9.42
N ALA A 171 15.95 12.96 8.18
CA ALA A 171 15.28 12.42 6.99
C ALA A 171 15.50 10.91 6.83
N GLU A 172 16.67 10.42 7.26
CA GLU A 172 17.02 9.00 7.27
C GLU A 172 16.19 8.16 8.25
N GLY A 173 15.50 8.81 9.19
CA GLY A 173 14.69 8.18 10.24
C GLY A 173 15.37 8.16 11.61
N SER A 174 14.61 7.73 12.63
CA SER A 174 15.06 7.65 14.02
C SER A 174 16.37 6.87 14.15
N PRO A 175 17.42 7.45 14.75
CA PRO A 175 18.69 6.75 14.97
C PRO A 175 18.52 5.44 15.76
N THR A 176 17.63 5.44 16.74
CA THR A 176 17.32 4.26 17.54
C THR A 176 16.74 3.15 16.65
N LEU A 177 15.74 3.47 15.82
CA LEU A 177 15.15 2.47 14.92
C LEU A 177 16.16 1.96 13.90
N ARG A 178 16.97 2.83 13.31
CA ARG A 178 18.01 2.42 12.34
C ARG A 178 19.02 1.43 12.96
N THR A 179 19.41 1.66 14.20
CA THR A 179 20.28 0.74 14.96
C THR A 179 19.61 -0.62 15.20
N GLU A 180 18.34 -0.62 15.59
CA GLU A 180 17.58 -1.85 15.78
C GLU A 180 17.38 -2.60 14.45
N ILE A 181 17.12 -1.91 13.34
CA ILE A 181 17.02 -2.52 12.01
C ILE A 181 18.37 -3.11 11.59
N ALA A 182 19.49 -2.43 11.81
CA ALA A 182 20.82 -2.98 11.50
C ALA A 182 21.07 -4.30 12.23
N THR A 183 20.71 -4.37 13.50
CA THR A 183 20.79 -5.58 14.29
C THR A 183 19.86 -6.69 13.78
N LEU A 184 18.61 -6.31 13.44
CA LEU A 184 17.61 -7.23 12.93
C LEU A 184 18.03 -7.88 11.60
N VAL A 185 18.49 -7.09 10.63
CA VAL A 185 18.89 -7.60 9.29
C VAL A 185 20.16 -8.44 9.36
N ARG A 186 21.10 -8.08 10.23
CA ARG A 186 22.29 -8.91 10.49
C ARG A 186 21.89 -10.29 11.03
N GLN A 187 21.00 -10.36 12.00
CA GLN A 187 20.58 -11.61 12.64
C GLN A 187 19.69 -12.47 11.76
N SER A 188 18.81 -11.84 10.97
CA SER A 188 17.79 -12.56 10.21
C SER A 188 18.17 -12.79 8.74
N ARG A 189 19.08 -11.99 8.19
CA ARG A 189 19.44 -11.98 6.75
C ARG A 189 20.93 -12.12 6.48
N ALA A 190 21.75 -12.24 7.52
CA ALA A 190 23.21 -12.18 7.40
C ALA A 190 23.72 -10.91 6.70
N LEU A 191 22.93 -9.84 6.69
CA LEU A 191 23.27 -8.55 6.08
C LEU A 191 23.95 -7.66 7.12
N ASP A 192 25.27 -7.53 7.00
CA ASP A 192 26.07 -6.66 7.86
C ASP A 192 25.99 -5.22 7.35
N ALA A 193 25.10 -4.44 7.96
CA ALA A 193 24.83 -3.07 7.59
C ALA A 193 25.07 -2.11 8.75
N SER A 194 25.76 -0.99 8.49
CA SER A 194 25.77 0.15 9.42
C SER A 194 24.41 0.84 9.46
N SER A 195 24.02 1.37 10.61
CA SER A 195 22.84 2.22 10.76
C SER A 195 22.85 3.42 9.80
N ASP A 196 24.03 3.90 9.39
CA ASP A 196 24.20 5.03 8.46
C ASP A 196 23.79 4.71 7.02
N HIS A 197 23.70 3.43 6.70
CA HIS A 197 23.24 2.95 5.39
C HIS A 197 21.74 2.61 5.37
N ILE A 198 21.05 2.76 6.52
CA ILE A 198 19.63 2.44 6.66
C ILE A 198 18.80 3.71 6.57
N MET A 199 17.85 3.71 5.61
CA MET A 199 16.89 4.80 5.43
C MET A 199 15.48 4.28 5.74
N VAL A 200 14.81 4.91 6.70
CA VAL A 200 13.41 4.59 7.04
C VAL A 200 12.48 5.29 6.05
N THR A 201 11.48 4.56 5.58
CA THR A 201 10.52 5.03 4.57
C THR A 201 9.08 4.77 4.99
N SER A 202 8.14 5.44 4.33
CA SER A 202 6.69 5.23 4.51
C SER A 202 6.20 3.96 3.80
N GLY A 203 6.87 2.83 4.07
CA GLY A 203 6.68 1.53 3.46
C GLY A 203 7.59 1.29 2.24
N ALA A 204 7.66 0.04 1.78
CA ALA A 204 8.51 -0.36 0.66
C ALA A 204 8.21 0.42 -0.63
N THR A 205 6.95 0.75 -0.91
CA THR A 205 6.57 1.49 -2.12
C THR A 205 7.27 2.84 -2.23
N GLN A 206 7.43 3.58 -1.12
CA GLN A 206 8.19 4.83 -1.14
C GLN A 206 9.68 4.60 -1.40
N ALA A 207 10.25 3.55 -0.80
CA ALA A 207 11.65 3.19 -1.06
C ALA A 207 11.88 2.91 -2.55
N LEU A 208 10.97 2.14 -3.16
CA LEU A 208 11.02 1.81 -4.59
C LEU A 208 10.88 3.06 -5.47
N ASP A 209 9.90 3.93 -5.18
CA ASP A 209 9.68 5.17 -5.92
C ASP A 209 10.92 6.09 -5.89
N ILE A 210 11.52 6.28 -4.71
CA ILE A 210 12.74 7.07 -4.56
C ILE A 210 13.92 6.46 -5.34
N LEU A 211 14.10 5.13 -5.25
CA LEU A 211 15.19 4.44 -5.97
C LEU A 211 15.01 4.55 -7.48
N VAL A 212 13.79 4.42 -7.98
CA VAL A 212 13.51 4.60 -9.41
C VAL A 212 13.83 6.02 -9.86
N ARG A 213 13.32 7.03 -9.19
CA ARG A 213 13.60 8.45 -9.51
C ARG A 213 15.08 8.79 -9.47
N MET A 214 15.85 8.09 -8.63
CA MET A 214 17.29 8.33 -8.46
C MET A 214 18.12 7.65 -9.55
N LEU A 215 17.73 6.43 -9.95
CA LEU A 215 18.57 5.56 -10.76
C LEU A 215 18.17 5.52 -12.24
N VAL A 216 16.92 5.88 -12.54
CA VAL A 216 16.32 5.60 -13.85
C VAL A 216 15.78 6.88 -14.47
N GLY A 217 16.11 7.10 -15.73
CA GLY A 217 15.65 8.24 -16.53
C GLY A 217 15.10 7.82 -17.90
N PRO A 218 14.66 8.81 -18.70
CA PRO A 218 14.16 8.55 -20.05
C PRO A 218 15.16 7.78 -20.90
N GLY A 219 14.69 6.72 -21.57
CA GLY A 219 15.50 5.85 -22.43
C GLY A 219 16.39 4.86 -21.69
N ASP A 220 16.34 4.80 -20.36
CA ASP A 220 16.92 3.72 -19.58
C ASP A 220 16.00 2.48 -19.56
N VAL A 221 16.53 1.37 -19.13
CA VAL A 221 15.81 0.09 -19.05
C VAL A 221 15.74 -0.39 -17.61
N VAL A 222 14.56 -0.85 -17.22
CA VAL A 222 14.30 -1.55 -15.95
C VAL A 222 13.94 -2.98 -16.26
N VAL A 223 14.70 -3.92 -15.73
CA VAL A 223 14.39 -5.36 -15.79
C VAL A 223 13.55 -5.75 -14.58
N ILE A 224 12.45 -6.46 -14.80
CA ILE A 224 11.59 -7.02 -13.75
C ILE A 224 11.43 -8.52 -13.92
N GLU A 225 11.13 -9.21 -12.84
CA GLU A 225 10.65 -10.60 -12.88
C GLU A 225 9.29 -10.68 -13.60
N ASP A 226 9.06 -11.76 -14.36
CA ASP A 226 7.76 -12.09 -14.92
C ASP A 226 7.39 -13.54 -14.55
N PRO A 227 6.34 -13.73 -13.73
CA PRO A 227 5.40 -12.72 -13.20
C PRO A 227 5.99 -11.83 -12.08
N SER A 228 5.31 -10.70 -11.83
CA SER A 228 5.67 -9.78 -10.75
C SER A 228 4.48 -8.98 -10.22
N HIS A 229 4.69 -8.24 -9.14
CA HIS A 229 3.65 -7.43 -8.51
C HIS A 229 3.19 -6.28 -9.41
N THR A 230 1.89 -6.17 -9.68
CA THR A 230 1.31 -5.19 -10.62
C THR A 230 1.60 -3.73 -10.24
N VAL A 231 1.62 -3.38 -8.93
CA VAL A 231 1.91 -2.01 -8.46
C VAL A 231 3.32 -1.57 -8.85
N LEU A 232 4.28 -2.50 -8.93
CA LEU A 232 5.66 -2.17 -9.31
C LEU A 232 5.76 -1.74 -10.76
N ARG A 233 5.01 -2.39 -11.65
CA ARG A 233 4.95 -1.99 -13.07
C ARG A 233 4.49 -0.54 -13.22
N GLN A 234 3.58 -0.08 -12.35
CA GLN A 234 3.13 1.31 -12.35
C GLN A 234 4.23 2.26 -11.84
N VAL A 235 4.92 1.88 -10.75
CA VAL A 235 6.05 2.69 -10.22
C VAL A 235 7.14 2.84 -11.28
N PHE A 236 7.52 1.77 -11.96
CA PHE A 236 8.52 1.82 -13.03
C PHE A 236 8.01 2.55 -14.27
N GLY A 237 6.73 2.37 -14.64
CA GLY A 237 6.11 3.07 -15.76
C GLY A 237 6.08 4.60 -15.62
N CYS A 238 6.11 5.13 -14.38
CA CYS A 238 6.19 6.57 -14.14
C CYS A 238 7.58 7.19 -14.44
N SER A 239 8.61 6.38 -14.70
CA SER A 239 9.98 6.86 -14.95
C SER A 239 10.32 7.14 -16.41
N GLU A 240 9.37 6.95 -17.34
CA GLU A 240 9.60 6.99 -18.80
C GLU A 240 10.68 6.00 -19.29
N ALA A 241 11.02 5.03 -18.46
CA ALA A 241 11.93 3.95 -18.82
C ALA A 241 11.21 2.79 -19.50
N THR A 242 11.93 2.03 -20.30
CA THR A 242 11.41 0.79 -20.85
C THR A 242 11.47 -0.31 -19.79
N VAL A 243 10.33 -0.90 -19.47
CA VAL A 243 10.25 -2.04 -18.55
C VAL A 243 10.34 -3.33 -19.35
N VAL A 244 11.37 -4.13 -19.08
CA VAL A 244 11.60 -5.43 -19.76
C VAL A 244 11.30 -6.56 -18.79
N PRO A 245 10.21 -7.32 -19.00
CA PRO A 245 9.89 -8.50 -18.23
C PRO A 245 10.82 -9.65 -18.61
N VAL A 246 11.40 -10.31 -17.61
CA VAL A 246 12.27 -11.48 -17.77
C VAL A 246 11.66 -12.66 -17.02
N PRO A 247 11.41 -13.79 -17.68
CA PRO A 247 10.77 -14.95 -17.07
C PRO A 247 11.52 -15.48 -15.85
N VAL A 248 10.77 -16.04 -14.92
CA VAL A 248 11.30 -16.82 -13.79
C VAL A 248 11.04 -18.31 -14.01
N ASP A 249 11.93 -19.12 -13.48
CA ASP A 249 11.77 -20.56 -13.35
C ASP A 249 11.93 -20.98 -11.88
N GLU A 250 11.99 -22.27 -11.59
CA GLU A 250 12.15 -22.79 -10.23
C GLU A 250 13.44 -22.32 -9.53
N GLU A 251 14.43 -21.85 -10.29
CA GLU A 251 15.67 -21.25 -9.78
C GLU A 251 15.61 -19.72 -9.67
N GLY A 252 14.47 -19.08 -9.98
CA GLY A 252 14.27 -17.63 -9.96
C GLY A 252 14.48 -16.96 -11.32
N LEU A 253 14.78 -15.65 -11.36
CA LEU A 253 14.98 -14.86 -12.58
C LEU A 253 15.94 -15.53 -13.56
N ARG A 254 15.58 -15.67 -14.83
CA ARG A 254 16.42 -16.25 -15.88
C ARG A 254 17.47 -15.25 -16.37
N VAL A 255 18.50 -15.04 -15.55
CA VAL A 255 19.56 -14.03 -15.78
C VAL A 255 20.21 -14.14 -17.17
N GLY A 256 20.34 -15.36 -17.70
CA GLY A 256 20.92 -15.58 -19.04
C GLY A 256 20.08 -15.00 -20.19
N ASP A 257 18.82 -14.71 -19.97
CA ASP A 257 17.91 -14.21 -21.01
C ASP A 257 17.85 -12.67 -21.04
N ILE A 258 18.40 -11.98 -20.01
CA ILE A 258 18.30 -10.50 -19.87
C ILE A 258 18.78 -9.81 -21.15
N ASP A 259 19.98 -10.09 -21.60
CA ASP A 259 20.58 -9.40 -22.76
C ASP A 259 19.77 -9.59 -24.04
N ALA A 260 19.29 -10.81 -24.27
CA ALA A 260 18.52 -11.13 -25.46
C ALA A 260 17.16 -10.41 -25.44
N LEU A 261 16.48 -10.40 -24.27
CA LEU A 261 15.18 -9.74 -24.12
C LEU A 261 15.30 -8.21 -24.19
N VAL A 262 16.34 -7.62 -23.60
CA VAL A 262 16.60 -6.17 -23.70
C VAL A 262 16.81 -5.77 -25.16
N ARG A 263 17.60 -6.54 -25.92
CA ARG A 263 17.81 -6.29 -27.36
C ARG A 263 16.53 -6.49 -28.18
N ALA A 264 15.70 -7.49 -27.81
CA ALA A 264 14.41 -7.71 -28.48
C ALA A 264 13.45 -6.53 -28.27
N HIS A 265 13.57 -5.79 -27.17
CA HIS A 265 12.84 -4.53 -26.92
C HIS A 265 13.51 -3.29 -27.54
N GLY A 266 14.53 -3.47 -28.38
CA GLY A 266 15.21 -2.38 -29.11
C GLY A 266 16.25 -1.62 -28.32
N HIS A 267 16.72 -2.13 -27.18
CA HIS A 267 17.67 -1.45 -26.31
C HIS A 267 19.02 -2.19 -26.20
N ASP A 268 20.04 -1.43 -25.84
CA ASP A 268 21.35 -1.98 -25.46
C ASP A 268 21.30 -2.43 -23.99
N PRO A 269 21.76 -3.65 -23.63
CA PRO A 269 21.89 -4.09 -22.24
C PRO A 269 22.65 -3.12 -21.32
N ALA A 270 23.58 -2.32 -21.83
CA ALA A 270 24.26 -1.26 -21.08
C ALA A 270 23.32 -0.13 -20.61
N ARG A 271 22.11 -0.04 -21.17
CA ARG A 271 21.05 0.90 -20.71
C ARG A 271 20.26 0.38 -19.51
N VAL A 272 20.45 -0.86 -19.10
CA VAL A 272 19.80 -1.39 -17.90
C VAL A 272 20.38 -0.71 -16.67
N LYS A 273 19.56 0.05 -15.95
CA LYS A 273 19.94 0.73 -14.71
C LYS A 273 19.47 0.01 -13.46
N LEU A 274 18.38 -0.74 -13.58
CA LEU A 274 17.74 -1.39 -12.44
C LEU A 274 17.27 -2.80 -12.81
N VAL A 275 17.56 -3.77 -11.93
CA VAL A 275 16.99 -5.12 -11.98
C VAL A 275 16.22 -5.35 -10.68
N TYR A 276 14.90 -5.46 -10.75
CA TYR A 276 14.05 -5.72 -9.59
C TYR A 276 13.85 -7.23 -9.40
N VAL A 277 14.12 -7.71 -8.19
CA VAL A 277 13.98 -9.14 -7.83
C VAL A 277 13.42 -9.34 -6.43
N THR A 278 12.73 -10.47 -6.22
CA THR A 278 12.26 -10.99 -4.94
C THR A 278 12.90 -12.35 -4.63
N PRO A 279 14.23 -12.42 -4.43
CA PRO A 279 15.03 -13.64 -4.58
C PRO A 279 14.82 -14.68 -3.47
N SER A 280 14.29 -14.26 -2.34
CA SER A 280 14.06 -15.14 -1.18
C SER A 280 12.70 -15.83 -1.20
N HIS A 281 11.74 -15.26 -1.94
CA HIS A 281 10.41 -15.80 -2.18
C HIS A 281 9.77 -14.98 -3.31
N GLN A 282 9.99 -15.44 -4.52
CA GLN A 282 9.54 -14.76 -5.73
C GLN A 282 8.03 -14.52 -5.72
N PHE A 283 7.62 -13.31 -6.04
CA PHE A 283 6.19 -12.98 -6.09
C PHE A 283 5.67 -13.08 -7.54
N PRO A 284 4.60 -13.87 -7.80
CA PRO A 284 3.75 -14.62 -6.87
C PRO A 284 4.09 -16.12 -6.75
N THR A 285 5.10 -16.64 -7.46
CA THR A 285 5.35 -18.09 -7.60
C THR A 285 5.84 -18.75 -6.32
N GLY A 286 6.48 -17.97 -5.43
CA GLY A 286 7.14 -18.45 -4.23
C GLY A 286 8.42 -19.22 -4.48
N PHE A 287 8.96 -19.20 -5.69
CA PHE A 287 10.26 -19.78 -5.99
C PHE A 287 11.38 -19.07 -5.26
N ILE A 288 12.41 -19.82 -4.92
CA ILE A 288 13.59 -19.31 -4.22
C ILE A 288 14.73 -19.26 -5.21
N MET A 289 15.34 -18.08 -5.39
CA MET A 289 16.47 -17.95 -6.31
C MET A 289 17.66 -18.77 -5.83
N SER A 290 18.14 -19.68 -6.69
CA SER A 290 19.27 -20.55 -6.39
C SER A 290 20.56 -19.75 -6.19
N GLU A 291 21.48 -20.30 -5.42
CA GLU A 291 22.78 -19.69 -5.17
C GLU A 291 23.59 -19.46 -6.44
N GLY A 292 23.48 -20.35 -7.42
CA GLY A 292 24.08 -20.19 -8.74
C GLY A 292 23.51 -19.00 -9.50
N ARG A 293 22.17 -18.82 -9.43
CA ARG A 293 21.46 -17.74 -10.08
C ARG A 293 21.75 -16.38 -9.41
N ARG A 294 21.84 -16.35 -8.06
CA ARG A 294 22.23 -15.17 -7.28
C ARG A 294 23.61 -14.66 -7.70
N ARG A 295 24.61 -15.53 -7.76
CA ARG A 295 25.96 -15.16 -8.20
C ARG A 295 26.00 -14.65 -9.64
N ARG A 296 25.27 -15.27 -10.56
CA ARG A 296 25.17 -14.81 -11.95
C ARG A 296 24.53 -13.43 -12.06
N LEU A 297 23.47 -13.19 -11.30
CA LEU A 297 22.81 -11.87 -11.27
C LEU A 297 23.73 -10.79 -10.77
N LEU A 298 24.44 -11.01 -9.66
CA LEU A 298 25.38 -10.05 -9.10
C LEU A 298 26.56 -9.76 -10.04
N GLN A 299 27.08 -10.78 -10.72
CA GLN A 299 28.14 -10.63 -11.70
C GLN A 299 27.64 -9.84 -12.91
N TRP A 300 26.49 -10.20 -13.47
CA TRP A 300 25.87 -9.51 -14.59
C TRP A 300 25.61 -8.03 -14.27
N ALA A 301 25.04 -7.75 -13.10
CA ALA A 301 24.75 -6.37 -12.66
C ALA A 301 26.04 -5.53 -12.53
N TYR A 302 27.10 -6.12 -11.98
CA TYR A 302 28.40 -5.45 -11.87
C TYR A 302 28.99 -5.12 -13.25
N GLU A 303 28.95 -6.07 -14.19
CA GLU A 303 29.49 -5.91 -15.55
C GLU A 303 28.76 -4.83 -16.36
N HIS A 304 27.44 -4.68 -16.13
CA HIS A 304 26.60 -3.71 -16.84
C HIS A 304 26.40 -2.39 -16.06
N GLY A 305 26.97 -2.25 -14.86
CA GLY A 305 26.78 -1.07 -14.02
C GLY A 305 25.33 -0.88 -13.56
N ALA A 306 24.55 -1.98 -13.49
CA ALA A 306 23.16 -1.96 -13.05
C ALA A 306 23.04 -2.11 -11.53
N THR A 307 22.02 -1.51 -10.94
CA THR A 307 21.65 -1.74 -9.53
C THR A 307 20.62 -2.85 -9.45
N VAL A 308 20.86 -3.84 -8.61
CA VAL A 308 19.86 -4.85 -8.23
C VAL A 308 19.05 -4.32 -7.06
N LEU A 309 17.74 -4.29 -7.21
CA LEU A 309 16.82 -3.94 -6.17
C LEU A 309 16.23 -5.24 -5.59
N GLU A 310 16.69 -5.61 -4.40
CA GLU A 310 16.19 -6.77 -3.66
C GLU A 310 15.02 -6.35 -2.78
N ASP A 311 13.80 -6.80 -3.11
CA ASP A 311 12.60 -6.59 -2.28
C ASP A 311 12.33 -7.82 -1.42
N ASP A 312 12.49 -7.65 -0.11
CA ASP A 312 12.31 -8.69 0.91
C ASP A 312 11.07 -8.39 1.75
N TYR A 313 9.92 -8.73 1.23
CA TYR A 313 8.63 -8.27 1.74
C TYR A 313 8.01 -9.12 2.87
N HIS A 314 8.45 -10.37 3.14
CA HIS A 314 7.91 -11.21 4.23
C HIS A 314 8.76 -12.43 4.60
N ASN A 315 10.03 -12.39 4.40
CA ASN A 315 10.93 -13.53 4.58
C ASN A 315 11.16 -13.93 6.07
N GLU A 316 10.59 -13.21 7.04
CA GLU A 316 10.53 -13.61 8.44
C GLU A 316 9.74 -14.91 8.64
N PHE A 317 8.80 -15.22 7.74
CA PHE A 317 7.91 -16.38 7.82
C PHE A 317 8.40 -17.51 6.92
N THR A 318 9.52 -18.12 7.30
CA THR A 318 10.09 -19.29 6.62
C THR A 318 9.67 -20.57 7.35
N PHE A 319 9.28 -21.58 6.58
CA PHE A 319 8.81 -22.87 7.11
C PHE A 319 9.83 -24.00 6.90
N THR A 320 10.92 -23.72 6.23
CA THR A 320 12.11 -24.58 6.09
C THR A 320 13.04 -24.43 7.28
N THR A 321 13.97 -25.35 7.44
CA THR A 321 14.97 -25.32 8.50
C THR A 321 16.06 -24.29 8.28
N GLU A 322 16.35 -23.95 7.03
CA GLU A 322 17.39 -23.00 6.66
C GLU A 322 16.79 -21.61 6.38
N ARG A 323 17.37 -20.60 7.01
CA ARG A 323 17.09 -19.21 6.68
C ARG A 323 18.00 -18.78 5.53
N LEU A 324 17.40 -18.24 4.49
CA LEU A 324 18.16 -17.74 3.34
C LEU A 324 18.78 -16.38 3.67
N PRO A 325 20.10 -16.23 3.45
CA PRO A 325 20.74 -14.92 3.49
C PRO A 325 20.14 -13.99 2.43
N ALA A 326 20.15 -12.68 2.67
CA ALA A 326 19.82 -11.70 1.64
C ALA A 326 20.81 -11.79 0.47
N LEU A 327 20.37 -11.42 -0.73
CA LEU A 327 21.27 -11.24 -1.88
C LEU A 327 22.31 -10.15 -1.56
N ALA A 328 21.86 -9.07 -0.91
CA ALA A 328 22.70 -7.97 -0.44
C ALA A 328 23.77 -8.41 0.59
N SER A 329 23.65 -9.58 1.23
CA SER A 329 24.68 -10.11 2.15
C SER A 329 25.90 -10.71 1.41
N GLN A 330 25.77 -10.98 0.12
CA GLN A 330 26.83 -11.54 -0.69
C GLN A 330 27.83 -10.47 -1.13
N ARG A 331 28.99 -10.86 -1.67
CA ARG A 331 29.95 -9.92 -2.22
C ARG A 331 29.42 -9.32 -3.53
N HIS A 332 28.76 -8.16 -3.46
CA HIS A 332 28.08 -7.51 -4.58
C HIS A 332 28.71 -6.18 -5.02
N ARG A 333 29.85 -5.79 -4.46
CA ARG A 333 30.61 -4.57 -4.84
C ARG A 333 29.76 -3.29 -4.92
N GLY A 334 28.72 -3.17 -4.08
CA GLY A 334 27.86 -2.00 -4.04
C GLY A 334 26.75 -1.98 -5.10
N THR A 335 26.44 -3.11 -5.75
CA THR A 335 25.39 -3.17 -6.79
C THR A 335 23.99 -3.49 -6.26
N VAL A 336 23.80 -3.75 -4.97
CA VAL A 336 22.51 -4.14 -4.41
C VAL A 336 21.96 -3.08 -3.47
N ALA A 337 20.72 -2.64 -3.73
CA ALA A 337 19.89 -1.88 -2.81
C ALA A 337 18.83 -2.85 -2.22
N TYR A 338 18.84 -3.02 -0.91
CA TYR A 338 17.90 -3.90 -0.20
C TYR A 338 16.71 -3.10 0.33
N VAL A 339 15.50 -3.63 0.17
CA VAL A 339 14.25 -3.04 0.66
C VAL A 339 13.55 -4.03 1.59
N GLY A 340 13.19 -3.57 2.78
CA GLY A 340 12.44 -4.32 3.77
C GLY A 340 11.19 -3.57 4.23
N SER A 341 10.22 -4.30 4.80
CA SER A 341 8.95 -3.73 5.24
C SER A 341 8.41 -4.41 6.49
N PHE A 342 7.84 -3.63 7.41
CA PHE A 342 7.11 -4.14 8.57
C PHE A 342 5.62 -4.36 8.30
N SER A 343 5.14 -4.04 7.09
CA SER A 343 3.71 -4.15 6.74
C SER A 343 3.16 -5.57 6.79
N LYS A 344 3.98 -6.57 6.49
CA LYS A 344 3.58 -7.99 6.46
C LYS A 344 3.91 -8.70 7.77
N THR A 345 4.92 -8.22 8.48
CA THR A 345 5.35 -8.79 9.76
C THR A 345 4.56 -8.28 10.95
N LEU A 346 4.06 -7.04 10.87
CA LEU A 346 3.23 -6.41 11.90
C LEU A 346 1.82 -6.11 11.35
N PHE A 347 1.64 -4.92 10.77
CA PHE A 347 0.36 -4.53 10.15
C PHE A 347 0.56 -3.45 9.08
N PRO A 348 -0.24 -3.46 8.00
CA PRO A 348 -0.05 -2.56 6.85
C PRO A 348 -0.19 -1.07 7.18
N ALA A 349 -1.09 -0.72 8.12
CA ALA A 349 -1.34 0.67 8.52
C ALA A 349 -0.18 1.32 9.30
N LEU A 350 0.83 0.54 9.73
CA LEU A 350 2.03 1.07 10.37
C LEU A 350 2.82 1.97 9.43
N ARG A 351 2.82 1.66 8.12
CA ARG A 351 3.50 2.42 7.08
C ARG A 351 4.97 2.69 7.37
N ILE A 352 5.69 1.71 7.92
CA ILE A 352 7.14 1.75 8.08
C ILE A 352 7.79 0.67 7.22
N GLY A 353 8.69 1.10 6.35
CA GLY A 353 9.63 0.28 5.61
C GLY A 353 11.04 0.84 5.81
N TYR A 354 11.99 0.20 5.20
CA TYR A 354 13.39 0.65 5.23
C TYR A 354 14.14 0.15 4.01
N THR A 355 15.24 0.84 3.72
CA THR A 355 16.22 0.35 2.74
C THR A 355 17.60 0.26 3.40
N VAL A 356 18.40 -0.69 2.93
CA VAL A 356 19.84 -0.75 3.21
C VAL A 356 20.55 -0.43 1.90
N LEU A 357 21.24 0.69 1.88
CA LEU A 357 21.84 1.25 0.67
C LEU A 357 23.37 1.09 0.65
N PRO A 358 23.96 0.86 -0.52
CA PRO A 358 25.39 1.10 -0.72
C PRO A 358 25.75 2.56 -0.39
N PRO A 359 26.96 2.84 0.12
CA PRO A 359 27.35 4.19 0.57
C PRO A 359 27.13 5.30 -0.45
N HIS A 360 27.37 5.02 -1.73
CA HIS A 360 27.25 6.01 -2.82
C HIS A 360 25.79 6.39 -3.13
N LEU A 361 24.80 5.58 -2.73
CA LEU A 361 23.38 5.85 -2.94
C LEU A 361 22.73 6.59 -1.77
N VAL A 362 23.38 6.68 -0.61
CA VAL A 362 22.78 7.27 0.61
C VAL A 362 22.42 8.74 0.41
N GLN A 363 23.38 9.57 -0.01
CA GLN A 363 23.15 11.01 -0.15
C GLN A 363 22.14 11.36 -1.26
N PRO A 364 22.22 10.75 -2.47
CA PRO A 364 21.19 10.96 -3.49
C PRO A 364 19.79 10.54 -3.02
N PHE A 365 19.68 9.41 -2.31
CA PHE A 365 18.41 8.95 -1.75
C PHE A 365 17.82 9.95 -0.76
N LEU A 366 18.63 10.46 0.17
CA LEU A 366 18.22 11.47 1.15
C LEU A 366 17.76 12.76 0.48
N GLY A 367 18.41 13.19 -0.60
CA GLY A 367 18.01 14.37 -1.37
C GLY A 367 16.57 14.24 -1.90
N ILE A 368 16.24 13.10 -2.53
CA ILE A 368 14.91 12.86 -3.06
C ILE A 368 13.90 12.66 -1.92
N LYS A 369 14.28 11.91 -0.87
CA LYS A 369 13.40 11.71 0.28
C LYS A 369 13.02 13.04 0.95
N TRP A 370 13.98 13.95 1.09
CA TRP A 370 13.75 15.27 1.67
C TRP A 370 12.69 16.08 0.93
N ILE A 371 12.65 16.03 -0.39
CA ILE A 371 11.65 16.74 -1.18
C ILE A 371 10.31 15.96 -1.27
N THR A 372 10.32 14.65 -1.00
CA THR A 372 9.12 13.81 -1.09
C THR A 372 8.26 13.90 0.16
N ASP A 373 8.83 13.68 1.33
CA ASP A 373 8.09 13.63 2.60
C ASP A 373 8.80 14.30 3.79
N ARG A 374 10.00 14.84 3.57
CA ARG A 374 10.90 15.37 4.61
C ARG A 374 11.38 14.30 5.57
N LEU A 375 10.44 13.64 6.26
CA LEU A 375 10.71 12.57 7.22
C LEU A 375 9.49 11.65 7.34
N THR A 376 9.73 10.41 7.68
CA THR A 376 8.68 9.49 8.15
C THR A 376 8.35 9.81 9.61
N PRO A 377 7.07 9.79 10.06
CA PRO A 377 6.70 10.15 11.44
C PRO A 377 7.52 9.44 12.51
N THR A 378 8.17 10.20 13.40
CA THR A 378 9.21 9.69 14.30
C THR A 378 8.67 8.88 15.48
N VAL A 379 7.53 9.26 16.05
CA VAL A 379 6.98 8.59 17.24
C VAL A 379 6.64 7.12 16.97
N ALA A 380 6.10 6.83 15.78
CA ALA A 380 5.84 5.44 15.37
C ALA A 380 7.14 4.66 15.18
N GLN A 381 8.21 5.32 14.73
CA GLN A 381 9.54 4.72 14.61
C GLN A 381 10.13 4.37 15.97
N ASP A 382 10.05 5.27 16.94
CA ASP A 382 10.55 5.06 18.30
C ASP A 382 9.76 3.98 19.03
N ALA A 383 8.45 3.92 18.82
CA ALA A 383 7.62 2.83 19.32
C ALA A 383 8.01 1.48 18.70
N LEU A 384 8.36 1.46 17.41
CA LEU A 384 8.84 0.25 16.74
C LEU A 384 10.23 -0.16 17.27
N ALA A 385 11.13 0.79 17.49
CA ALA A 385 12.43 0.54 18.10
C ALA A 385 12.28 -0.10 19.49
N ASP A 386 11.39 0.44 20.33
CA ASP A 386 11.06 -0.16 21.64
C ASP A 386 10.48 -1.57 21.50
N PHE A 387 9.58 -1.78 20.53
CA PHE A 387 8.97 -3.07 20.27
C PHE A 387 10.01 -4.13 19.83
N ILE A 388 11.04 -3.71 19.09
CA ILE A 388 12.15 -4.58 18.66
C ILE A 388 13.10 -4.83 19.83
N SER A 389 13.64 -3.79 20.46
CA SER A 389 14.69 -3.87 21.51
C SER A 389 14.23 -4.63 22.74
N THR A 390 12.94 -4.55 23.12
CA THR A 390 12.35 -5.33 24.22
C THR A 390 12.07 -6.79 23.87
N GLY A 391 12.40 -7.25 22.66
CA GLY A 391 12.15 -8.61 22.17
C GLY A 391 10.67 -8.90 21.89
N ALA A 392 9.79 -7.91 21.94
CA ALA A 392 8.36 -8.08 21.62
C ALA A 392 8.16 -8.47 20.15
N TYR A 393 8.95 -7.88 19.24
CA TYR A 393 8.97 -8.23 17.81
C TYR A 393 9.35 -9.71 17.62
N ALA A 394 10.45 -10.17 18.18
CA ALA A 394 10.92 -11.55 18.03
C ALA A 394 9.89 -12.57 18.56
N ARG A 395 9.27 -12.28 19.72
CA ARG A 395 8.18 -13.11 20.27
C ARG A 395 6.96 -13.14 19.35
N HIS A 396 6.61 -11.99 18.78
CA HIS A 396 5.52 -11.88 17.81
C HIS A 396 5.80 -12.73 16.57
N ILE A 397 6.95 -12.55 15.91
CA ILE A 397 7.35 -13.34 14.73
C ILE A 397 7.33 -14.84 15.02
N SER A 398 7.91 -15.28 16.14
CA SER A 398 7.92 -16.70 16.53
C SER A 398 6.51 -17.27 16.69
N ARG A 399 5.60 -16.50 17.29
CA ARG A 399 4.18 -16.89 17.45
C ARG A 399 3.48 -16.96 16.11
N MET A 400 3.66 -15.94 15.25
CA MET A 400 3.01 -15.86 13.96
C MET A 400 3.52 -16.93 12.99
N THR A 401 4.82 -17.27 13.03
CA THR A 401 5.38 -18.36 12.23
C THR A 401 4.70 -19.70 12.55
N ARG A 402 4.47 -20.00 13.85
CA ARG A 402 3.73 -21.21 14.23
C ARG A 402 2.28 -21.19 13.74
N LEU A 403 1.60 -20.06 13.90
CA LEU A 403 0.22 -19.88 13.45
C LEU A 403 0.10 -20.03 11.94
N TYR A 404 0.97 -19.38 11.19
CA TYR A 404 0.95 -19.43 9.72
C TYR A 404 1.34 -20.82 9.20
N ARG A 405 2.28 -21.52 9.85
CA ARG A 405 2.57 -22.92 9.52
C ARG A 405 1.33 -23.80 9.65
N GLN A 406 0.58 -23.67 10.75
CA GLN A 406 -0.67 -24.41 10.95
C GLN A 406 -1.72 -24.08 9.89
N ARG A 407 -1.93 -22.80 9.59
CA ARG A 407 -2.92 -22.34 8.58
C ARG A 407 -2.52 -22.80 7.19
N ARG A 408 -1.22 -22.71 6.85
CA ARG A 408 -0.69 -23.23 5.59
C ARG A 408 -0.92 -24.73 5.45
N SER A 409 -0.50 -25.53 6.46
CA SER A 409 -0.70 -26.97 6.43
C SER A 409 -2.18 -27.31 6.19
N ARG A 410 -3.10 -26.63 6.87
CA ARG A 410 -4.54 -26.86 6.66
C ARG A 410 -5.01 -26.46 5.26
N LEU A 411 -4.44 -25.41 4.65
CA LEU A 411 -4.76 -25.06 3.27
C LEU A 411 -4.28 -26.15 2.29
N LEU A 412 -3.04 -26.61 2.43
CA LEU A 412 -2.47 -27.65 1.59
C LEU A 412 -3.26 -28.97 1.69
N GLU A 413 -3.54 -29.42 2.93
CA GLU A 413 -4.37 -30.60 3.20
C GLU A 413 -5.73 -30.49 2.51
N ALA A 414 -6.44 -29.38 2.71
CA ALA A 414 -7.78 -29.18 2.13
C ALA A 414 -7.75 -29.15 0.60
N LEU A 415 -6.71 -28.56 0.00
CA LEU A 415 -6.54 -28.55 -1.47
C LEU A 415 -6.31 -29.97 -2.00
N TYR A 416 -5.43 -30.76 -1.38
CA TYR A 416 -5.21 -32.15 -1.78
C TYR A 416 -6.42 -33.06 -1.50
N GLU A 417 -7.13 -32.85 -0.37
CA GLU A 417 -8.39 -33.55 -0.06
C GLU A 417 -9.46 -33.32 -1.14
N CYS A 418 -9.57 -32.09 -1.66
CA CYS A 418 -10.61 -31.70 -2.60
C CYS A 418 -10.30 -31.96 -4.08
N PHE A 419 -9.02 -31.83 -4.45
CA PHE A 419 -8.59 -31.86 -5.86
C PHE A 419 -7.62 -33.00 -6.20
N GLY A 420 -7.03 -33.67 -5.19
CA GLY A 420 -6.10 -34.78 -5.40
C GLY A 420 -4.91 -34.42 -6.28
N ALA A 421 -4.72 -35.17 -7.36
CA ALA A 421 -3.66 -34.95 -8.34
C ALA A 421 -3.96 -33.80 -9.33
N GLU A 422 -5.18 -33.27 -9.32
CA GLU A 422 -5.60 -32.19 -10.21
C GLU A 422 -5.25 -30.77 -9.67
N VAL A 423 -4.39 -30.70 -8.66
CA VAL A 423 -3.86 -29.46 -8.12
C VAL A 423 -2.35 -29.47 -8.08
N ARG A 424 -1.74 -28.40 -8.56
CA ARG A 424 -0.31 -28.12 -8.39
C ARG A 424 -0.15 -26.88 -7.53
N ILE A 425 0.71 -26.96 -6.52
CA ILE A 425 0.92 -25.88 -5.56
C ILE A 425 2.39 -25.48 -5.60
N SER A 426 2.67 -24.18 -5.59
CA SER A 426 4.01 -23.63 -5.42
C SER A 426 4.06 -22.55 -4.34
N GLY A 427 5.26 -22.23 -3.84
CA GLY A 427 5.44 -21.20 -2.80
C GLY A 427 5.21 -21.70 -1.38
N GLU A 428 5.28 -23.01 -1.14
CA GLU A 428 5.03 -23.58 0.19
C GLU A 428 6.12 -23.30 1.22
N ALA A 429 7.34 -22.95 0.79
CA ALA A 429 8.51 -22.85 1.66
C ALA A 429 8.48 -21.69 2.62
N ALA A 430 7.81 -20.61 2.27
CA ALA A 430 7.80 -19.35 3.05
C ALA A 430 6.53 -18.53 2.76
N GLY A 431 6.39 -17.41 3.46
CA GLY A 431 5.44 -16.34 3.11
C GLY A 431 4.06 -16.47 3.71
N LEU A 432 3.09 -15.80 3.09
CA LEU A 432 1.71 -15.65 3.56
C LEU A 432 0.68 -16.19 2.55
N HIS A 433 1.13 -16.73 1.43
CA HIS A 433 0.30 -17.23 0.34
C HIS A 433 0.98 -18.42 -0.37
N VAL A 434 0.21 -19.10 -1.17
CA VAL A 434 0.68 -20.09 -2.14
C VAL A 434 0.05 -19.79 -3.51
N LEU A 435 0.70 -20.22 -4.57
CA LEU A 435 0.14 -20.21 -5.92
C LEU A 435 -0.45 -21.60 -6.20
N VAL A 436 -1.72 -21.63 -6.58
CA VAL A 436 -2.52 -22.86 -6.77
C VAL A 436 -2.98 -22.94 -8.21
N THR A 437 -2.53 -23.95 -8.94
CA THR A 437 -2.94 -24.24 -10.32
C THR A 437 -3.88 -25.44 -10.34
N LEU A 438 -5.05 -25.28 -10.96
CA LEU A 438 -6.07 -26.32 -11.08
C LEU A 438 -5.94 -27.01 -12.45
N THR A 439 -5.16 -28.09 -12.50
CA THR A 439 -4.85 -28.82 -13.76
C THR A 439 -6.05 -29.56 -14.34
N GLY A 440 -7.01 -29.95 -13.49
CA GLY A 440 -8.25 -30.60 -13.89
C GLY A 440 -9.32 -29.67 -14.48
N ALA A 441 -9.07 -28.34 -14.49
CA ALA A 441 -10.02 -27.34 -14.99
C ALA A 441 -9.44 -26.48 -16.13
N ARG A 442 -8.51 -27.03 -16.91
CA ARG A 442 -7.72 -26.33 -17.94
C ARG A 442 -8.55 -25.46 -18.89
N ASP A 443 -9.74 -25.94 -19.29
CA ASP A 443 -10.58 -25.26 -20.27
C ASP A 443 -11.53 -24.23 -19.65
N VAL A 444 -11.43 -23.96 -18.34
CA VAL A 444 -12.29 -23.03 -17.62
C VAL A 444 -11.52 -21.74 -17.34
N PRO A 445 -12.03 -20.56 -17.74
CA PRO A 445 -11.39 -19.29 -17.43
C PRO A 445 -11.28 -19.04 -15.91
N GLU A 446 -10.15 -18.48 -15.46
CA GLU A 446 -9.91 -18.12 -14.05
C GLU A 446 -11.04 -17.26 -13.48
N ASP A 447 -11.48 -16.25 -14.26
CA ASP A 447 -12.52 -15.29 -13.83
C ASP A 447 -13.88 -15.96 -13.60
N GLU A 448 -14.21 -16.97 -14.40
CA GLU A 448 -15.46 -17.75 -14.22
C GLU A 448 -15.41 -18.56 -12.91
N ILE A 449 -14.28 -19.20 -12.63
CA ILE A 449 -14.10 -19.91 -11.35
C ILE A 449 -14.15 -18.93 -10.19
N ALA A 450 -13.48 -17.77 -10.29
CA ALA A 450 -13.49 -16.74 -9.27
C ALA A 450 -14.89 -16.18 -9.02
N ARG A 451 -15.67 -15.94 -10.07
CA ARG A 451 -17.07 -15.49 -10.00
C ARG A 451 -17.95 -16.52 -9.29
N LEU A 452 -17.91 -17.78 -9.70
CA LEU A 452 -18.67 -18.86 -9.10
C LEU A 452 -18.28 -19.11 -7.63
N ALA A 453 -17.00 -18.96 -7.28
CA ALA A 453 -16.54 -19.02 -5.91
C ALA A 453 -17.09 -17.83 -5.08
N ALA A 454 -17.11 -16.62 -5.63
CA ALA A 454 -17.64 -15.43 -4.99
C ALA A 454 -19.16 -15.55 -4.69
N GLU A 455 -19.94 -16.13 -5.59
CA GLU A 455 -21.36 -16.45 -5.38
C GLU A 455 -21.60 -17.39 -4.18
N ARG A 456 -20.59 -18.22 -3.86
CA ARG A 456 -20.58 -19.12 -2.70
C ARG A 456 -19.95 -18.50 -1.45
N GLY A 457 -19.62 -17.22 -1.51
CA GLY A 457 -19.00 -16.47 -0.41
C GLY A 457 -17.50 -16.76 -0.22
N VAL A 458 -16.82 -17.24 -1.26
CA VAL A 458 -15.37 -17.44 -1.27
C VAL A 458 -14.72 -16.48 -2.26
N ARG A 459 -13.65 -15.80 -1.83
CA ARG A 459 -12.83 -14.95 -2.71
C ARG A 459 -11.47 -15.57 -2.93
N ILE A 460 -11.11 -15.73 -4.19
CA ILE A 460 -9.81 -16.16 -4.68
C ILE A 460 -9.32 -15.13 -5.70
N TYR A 461 -8.05 -15.13 -6.00
CA TYR A 461 -7.41 -14.08 -6.81
C TYR A 461 -6.72 -14.70 -8.02
N PRO A 462 -7.25 -14.49 -9.23
CA PRO A 462 -6.63 -14.94 -10.48
C PRO A 462 -5.17 -14.49 -10.58
N ALA A 463 -4.32 -15.37 -11.07
CA ALA A 463 -2.89 -15.11 -11.14
C ALA A 463 -2.44 -14.52 -12.48
N SER A 464 -3.22 -14.67 -13.56
CA SER A 464 -2.89 -14.20 -14.91
C SER A 464 -2.50 -12.73 -14.96
N GLY A 465 -3.14 -11.87 -14.16
CA GLY A 465 -2.85 -10.44 -14.10
C GLY A 465 -1.46 -10.07 -13.59
N TYR A 466 -0.73 -10.99 -12.96
CA TYR A 466 0.66 -10.78 -12.53
C TYR A 466 1.68 -11.04 -13.64
N PHE A 467 1.30 -11.74 -14.70
CA PHE A 467 2.13 -12.01 -15.86
C PHE A 467 2.05 -10.86 -16.88
N VAL A 468 3.16 -10.51 -17.47
CA VAL A 468 3.23 -9.56 -18.59
C VAL A 468 3.20 -10.33 -19.91
N GLN A 469 3.98 -11.41 -19.96
CA GLN A 469 4.03 -12.36 -21.07
C GLN A 469 3.39 -13.68 -20.60
N ASP A 470 3.23 -14.63 -21.37
CA ASP A 470 2.85 -16.03 -21.16
C ASP A 470 2.11 -16.36 -19.82
N PRO A 471 0.87 -15.87 -19.59
CA PRO A 471 0.10 -16.27 -18.42
C PRO A 471 -0.14 -17.79 -18.43
N PRO A 472 -0.33 -18.42 -17.26
CA PRO A 472 -0.59 -19.84 -17.18
C PRO A 472 -1.77 -20.27 -18.06
N ALA A 473 -1.61 -21.35 -18.84
CA ALA A 473 -2.70 -21.92 -19.63
C ALA A 473 -3.77 -22.60 -18.75
N GLU A 474 -3.42 -22.95 -17.53
CA GLU A 474 -4.29 -23.59 -16.55
C GLU A 474 -4.76 -22.56 -15.52
N PRO A 475 -6.02 -22.61 -15.05
CA PRO A 475 -6.53 -21.66 -14.05
C PRO A 475 -5.65 -21.66 -12.81
N THR A 476 -5.06 -20.51 -12.50
CA THR A 476 -4.07 -20.37 -11.44
C THR A 476 -4.48 -19.22 -10.50
N PHE A 477 -4.41 -19.45 -9.22
CA PHE A 477 -4.89 -18.52 -8.20
C PHE A 477 -3.85 -18.26 -7.11
N LEU A 478 -3.73 -17.02 -6.71
CA LEU A 478 -2.95 -16.64 -5.55
C LEU A 478 -3.82 -16.73 -4.29
N MET A 479 -3.51 -17.66 -3.39
CA MET A 479 -4.30 -17.92 -2.19
C MET A 479 -3.53 -17.60 -0.91
N GLY A 480 -3.93 -16.51 -0.24
CA GLY A 480 -3.42 -16.12 1.07
C GLY A 480 -4.10 -16.90 2.20
N TYR A 481 -3.32 -17.39 3.13
CA TYR A 481 -3.84 -18.18 4.28
C TYR A 481 -3.67 -17.47 5.62
N ALA A 482 -2.89 -16.40 5.66
CA ALA A 482 -2.49 -15.78 6.92
C ALA A 482 -3.66 -15.17 7.71
N ALA A 483 -4.65 -14.58 7.04
CA ALA A 483 -5.77 -13.89 7.70
C ALA A 483 -6.91 -14.82 8.15
N LEU A 484 -7.03 -16.02 7.57
CA LEU A 484 -8.14 -16.93 7.82
C LEU A 484 -7.83 -17.96 8.92
N PRO A 485 -8.72 -18.18 9.90
CA PRO A 485 -8.61 -19.30 10.83
C PRO A 485 -8.69 -20.68 10.12
N ALA A 486 -7.95 -21.67 10.62
CA ALA A 486 -7.84 -22.99 10.00
C ALA A 486 -9.19 -23.68 9.64
N PRO A 487 -10.24 -23.63 10.48
CA PRO A 487 -11.55 -24.20 10.10
C PRO A 487 -12.21 -23.45 8.93
N ARG A 488 -12.01 -22.13 8.85
CA ARG A 488 -12.53 -21.32 7.74
C ARG A 488 -11.80 -21.58 6.43
N ILE A 489 -10.50 -21.89 6.49
CA ILE A 489 -9.70 -22.29 5.33
C ILE A 489 -10.29 -23.55 4.69
N ALA A 490 -10.48 -24.63 5.47
CA ALA A 490 -11.03 -25.87 4.96
C ALA A 490 -12.42 -25.69 4.33
N LYS A 491 -13.31 -24.93 5.00
CA LYS A 491 -14.62 -24.59 4.47
C LYS A 491 -14.52 -23.83 3.14
N GLY A 492 -13.61 -22.86 3.05
CA GLY A 492 -13.40 -22.07 1.84
C GLY A 492 -12.93 -22.92 0.67
N VAL A 493 -12.00 -23.85 0.88
CA VAL A 493 -11.51 -24.76 -0.15
C VAL A 493 -12.61 -25.72 -0.61
N ALA A 494 -13.43 -26.24 0.30
CA ALA A 494 -14.56 -27.10 -0.07
C ALA A 494 -15.60 -26.37 -0.95
N LEU A 495 -15.90 -25.10 -0.65
CA LEU A 495 -16.77 -24.27 -1.48
C LEU A 495 -16.14 -23.91 -2.83
N LEU A 496 -14.83 -23.65 -2.87
CA LEU A 496 -14.08 -23.48 -4.12
C LEU A 496 -14.17 -24.74 -4.98
N ALA A 497 -13.97 -25.92 -4.40
CA ALA A 497 -14.10 -27.19 -5.13
C ALA A 497 -15.53 -27.40 -5.70
N ALA A 498 -16.57 -26.95 -5.00
CA ALA A 498 -17.92 -26.95 -5.52
C ALA A 498 -18.10 -25.99 -6.71
N ALA A 499 -17.47 -24.80 -6.66
CA ALA A 499 -17.49 -23.85 -7.76
C ALA A 499 -16.77 -24.40 -9.00
N VAL A 500 -15.60 -25.02 -8.82
CA VAL A 500 -14.83 -25.65 -9.93
C VAL A 500 -15.63 -26.78 -10.57
N ARG A 501 -16.23 -27.68 -9.75
CA ARG A 501 -17.09 -28.75 -10.29
C ARG A 501 -18.31 -28.24 -11.08
N GLU A 502 -18.86 -27.09 -10.71
CA GLU A 502 -19.92 -26.48 -11.50
C GLU A 502 -19.39 -25.89 -12.80
N ALA A 503 -18.28 -25.17 -12.74
CA ALA A 503 -17.65 -24.56 -13.90
C ALA A 503 -17.30 -25.61 -14.98
N THR A 504 -16.74 -26.74 -14.56
CA THR A 504 -16.37 -27.86 -15.46
C THR A 504 -17.56 -28.64 -16.03
N ARG A 505 -18.75 -28.58 -15.40
CA ARG A 505 -19.97 -29.26 -15.89
C ARG A 505 -20.79 -28.41 -16.85
N ARG A 506 -20.60 -27.10 -16.92
CA ARG A 506 -21.31 -26.23 -17.87
C ARG A 506 -20.80 -26.50 -19.28
N PRO A 507 -21.66 -26.94 -20.23
CA PRO A 507 -21.22 -27.05 -21.62
C PRO A 507 -20.82 -25.65 -22.09
N GLU A 508 -19.73 -25.59 -22.87
CA GLU A 508 -19.21 -24.37 -23.47
C GLU A 508 -20.37 -23.51 -24.00
N HIS A 509 -20.51 -22.30 -23.53
CA HIS A 509 -21.21 -21.29 -24.29
C HIS A 509 -20.34 -21.00 -25.51
N ALA A 510 -20.70 -21.56 -26.65
CA ALA A 510 -20.16 -21.18 -27.95
C ALA A 510 -20.17 -19.65 -28.01
N GLY A 511 -18.99 -19.04 -27.91
CA GLY A 511 -18.82 -17.61 -28.10
C GLY A 511 -19.43 -17.25 -29.45
N PRO A 512 -20.01 -16.03 -29.61
CA PRO A 512 -20.55 -15.61 -30.87
C PRO A 512 -19.44 -15.71 -31.94
N ALA A 513 -19.67 -16.52 -32.95
CA ALA A 513 -18.77 -16.67 -34.09
C ALA A 513 -18.42 -15.26 -34.59
N LEU A 514 -17.14 -14.92 -34.57
CA LEU A 514 -16.63 -13.73 -35.24
C LEU A 514 -16.97 -13.87 -36.72
N THR A 515 -18.11 -13.34 -37.14
CA THR A 515 -18.46 -13.16 -38.54
C THR A 515 -17.44 -12.18 -39.10
N HIS A 516 -16.47 -12.73 -39.85
CA HIS A 516 -15.65 -11.94 -40.74
C HIS A 516 -16.57 -11.16 -41.68
N ARG A 517 -16.74 -9.88 -41.39
CA ARG A 517 -17.28 -8.92 -42.35
C ARG A 517 -16.26 -8.80 -43.46
N THR A 518 -16.46 -9.56 -44.53
CA THR A 518 -15.85 -9.31 -45.82
C THR A 518 -16.28 -7.93 -46.29
N GLY A 519 -15.33 -6.98 -46.32
CA GLY A 519 -15.55 -5.66 -46.92
C GLY A 519 -15.90 -5.77 -48.40
N PRO A 520 -16.64 -4.80 -48.97
CA PRO A 520 -17.04 -4.86 -50.36
C PRO A 520 -15.82 -4.70 -51.28
N LYS A 521 -15.68 -5.64 -52.24
CA LYS A 521 -14.80 -5.52 -53.40
C LYS A 521 -15.13 -4.24 -54.18
N ALA A 522 -14.18 -3.36 -54.33
CA ALA A 522 -14.21 -2.36 -55.41
C ALA A 522 -14.08 -3.05 -56.75
N ALA A 523 -14.94 -2.80 -57.67
CA ALA A 523 -14.89 -3.16 -59.10
C ALA A 523 -15.01 -1.88 -59.93
N PRO A 524 -14.67 -1.91 -61.22
CA PRO A 524 -13.38 -1.62 -61.82
C PRO A 524 -13.19 -0.12 -62.14
#